data_1902907a4d29dd518239b3a4f4f02f8d
#
_entry.id   1902907a4d29dd518239b3a4f4f02f8d
#
_cell.length_a   1.000
_cell.length_b   1.000
_cell.length_c   1.000
_cell.angle_alpha   90.00
_cell.angle_beta   90.00
_cell.angle_gamma   90.00
#
_symmetry.space_group_name_H-M   'P 1'
#
loop_
_entity.id
_entity.type
_entity.pdbx_description
1 polymer ?
#
loop_
_entity_poly.entity_id
_entity_poly.type
_entity_poly.pdbx_seq_one_letter_code
_entity_poly.pdbx_strand_id
1 'polypeptide(L)'
;MANENLESTEAETVEEGNESGSTKRAESTVKELEEEGDIAADYLEELLDIFDLDGDIDIDVRQGRAYLEVTANGDSNLNLISDPETVEALQELTRLAVQVKTSNFSRLILDVGGSRQARVDELTRIVNKLVGKVKDTGEAVHMKPMSSYERKIVHDVVSEAGLVSESEGEGRERHIVIKSA
;
A
#
# COMPACT_ATOMS: atom_id res chain seq x y z
N MET A 1 -21.71 -42.23 -65.21
CA MET A 1 -20.82 -41.15 -65.68
C MET A 1 -21.19 -39.90 -64.90
N ALA A 2 -20.12 -39.21 -64.49
CA ALA A 2 -20.09 -37.90 -63.85
C ALA A 2 -20.52 -37.84 -62.41
N ASN A 3 -19.49 -37.66 -61.69
CA ASN A 3 -19.28 -37.30 -60.31
C ASN A 3 -19.54 -35.81 -60.17
N GLU A 4 -20.31 -35.35 -59.21
CA GLU A 4 -20.29 -33.97 -58.77
C GLU A 4 -20.17 -33.91 -57.23
N ASN A 5 -19.04 -33.38 -56.86
CA ASN A 5 -18.54 -33.16 -55.53
C ASN A 5 -19.19 -31.88 -55.02
N LEU A 6 -19.91 -31.94 -53.92
CA LEU A 6 -20.42 -30.80 -53.19
C LEU A 6 -19.55 -30.56 -51.96
N GLU A 7 -18.68 -29.56 -52.09
CA GLU A 7 -17.91 -28.99 -50.96
C GLU A 7 -18.84 -28.30 -49.98
N SER A 8 -18.85 -28.79 -48.77
CA SER A 8 -19.49 -28.14 -47.62
C SER A 8 -18.54 -27.10 -47.04
N THR A 9 -18.93 -25.84 -47.16
CA THR A 9 -18.29 -24.73 -46.48
C THR A 9 -18.62 -24.75 -45.00
N GLU A 10 -17.65 -25.07 -44.18
CA GLU A 10 -17.74 -24.88 -42.74
C GLU A 10 -17.60 -23.38 -42.41
N ALA A 11 -18.62 -22.83 -41.75
CA ALA A 11 -18.61 -21.50 -41.19
C ALA A 11 -17.83 -21.52 -39.85
N GLU A 12 -16.65 -20.94 -39.87
CA GLU A 12 -15.93 -20.63 -38.65
C GLU A 12 -16.68 -19.55 -37.86
N THR A 13 -17.23 -19.93 -36.73
CA THR A 13 -17.68 -19.03 -35.68
C THR A 13 -16.46 -18.46 -34.96
N VAL A 14 -16.17 -17.19 -35.19
CA VAL A 14 -15.19 -16.43 -34.44
C VAL A 14 -15.77 -16.16 -33.05
N GLU A 15 -15.31 -16.88 -32.04
CA GLU A 15 -15.52 -16.52 -30.65
C GLU A 15 -14.65 -15.29 -30.35
N GLU A 16 -15.27 -14.13 -30.20
CA GLU A 16 -14.66 -12.98 -29.58
C GLU A 16 -14.37 -13.28 -28.09
N GLY A 17 -13.17 -13.77 -27.85
CA GLY A 17 -12.61 -13.88 -26.50
C GLY A 17 -12.41 -12.47 -25.94
N ASN A 18 -13.26 -12.09 -25.00
CA ASN A 18 -13.08 -10.90 -24.16
C ASN A 18 -11.84 -11.11 -23.29
N GLU A 19 -10.67 -10.81 -23.85
CA GLU A 19 -9.44 -10.69 -23.08
C GLU A 19 -9.53 -9.43 -22.21
N SER A 20 -10.04 -9.60 -21.01
CA SER A 20 -9.83 -8.70 -19.89
C SER A 20 -8.32 -8.52 -19.75
N GLY A 21 -7.80 -7.44 -20.32
CA GLY A 21 -6.39 -7.09 -20.32
C GLY A 21 -5.89 -6.76 -18.92
N SER A 22 -5.58 -7.79 -18.15
CA SER A 22 -4.62 -7.71 -17.08
C SER A 22 -3.26 -7.46 -17.72
N THR A 23 -2.92 -6.20 -17.97
CA THR A 23 -1.56 -5.78 -18.29
C THR A 23 -0.68 -6.21 -17.11
N LYS A 24 0.02 -7.35 -17.25
CA LYS A 24 1.14 -7.71 -16.40
C LYS A 24 2.13 -6.56 -16.51
N ARG A 25 2.11 -5.68 -15.50
CA ARG A 25 3.04 -4.58 -15.39
C ARG A 25 4.43 -5.19 -15.29
N ALA A 26 5.34 -4.80 -16.18
CA ALA A 26 6.73 -5.20 -16.09
C ALA A 26 7.25 -4.86 -14.68
N GLU A 27 7.94 -5.80 -14.04
CA GLU A 27 8.59 -5.55 -12.78
C GLU A 27 9.72 -4.56 -13.04
N SER A 28 9.76 -3.45 -12.29
CA SER A 28 10.83 -2.47 -12.38
C SER A 28 12.17 -3.12 -12.03
N THR A 29 13.20 -2.78 -12.77
CA THR A 29 14.56 -3.24 -12.48
C THR A 29 15.08 -2.58 -11.19
N VAL A 30 16.08 -3.17 -10.54
CA VAL A 30 16.72 -2.58 -9.35
C VAL A 30 17.23 -1.17 -9.65
N LYS A 31 17.82 -0.96 -10.82
CA LYS A 31 18.33 0.34 -11.25
C LYS A 31 17.23 1.39 -11.39
N GLU A 32 16.08 1.02 -11.95
CA GLU A 32 14.93 1.93 -12.05
C GLU A 32 14.35 2.28 -10.67
N LEU A 33 14.42 1.35 -9.72
CA LEU A 33 13.97 1.59 -8.34
C LEU A 33 14.97 2.45 -7.55
N GLU A 34 16.27 2.32 -7.80
CA GLU A 34 17.30 3.22 -7.26
C GLU A 34 17.11 4.64 -7.80
N GLU A 35 16.92 4.82 -9.12
CA GLU A 35 16.62 6.11 -9.74
C GLU A 35 15.30 6.72 -9.22
N GLU A 36 14.28 5.88 -9.00
CA GLU A 36 13.03 6.29 -8.35
C GLU A 36 13.31 6.81 -6.93
N GLY A 37 14.16 6.12 -6.18
CA GLY A 37 14.58 6.49 -4.84
C GLY A 37 15.33 7.83 -4.81
N ASP A 38 16.28 8.03 -5.70
CA ASP A 38 17.05 9.28 -5.81
C ASP A 38 16.15 10.48 -6.11
N ILE A 39 15.21 10.33 -7.08
CA ILE A 39 14.24 11.38 -7.41
C ILE A 39 13.33 11.70 -6.22
N ALA A 40 12.94 10.68 -5.46
CA ALA A 40 12.09 10.84 -4.30
C ALA A 40 12.83 11.52 -3.15
N ALA A 41 14.12 11.19 -2.94
CA ALA A 41 14.96 11.82 -1.94
C ALA A 41 15.20 13.29 -2.24
N ASP A 42 15.57 13.64 -3.48
CA ASP A 42 15.70 15.04 -3.92
C ASP A 42 14.45 15.87 -3.59
N TYR A 43 13.25 15.29 -3.88
CA TYR A 43 11.99 15.98 -3.60
C TYR A 43 11.73 16.14 -2.09
N LEU A 44 12.06 15.12 -1.29
CA LEU A 44 11.89 15.19 0.16
C LEU A 44 12.89 16.15 0.80
N GLU A 45 14.14 16.18 0.35
CA GLU A 45 15.15 17.16 0.81
C GLU A 45 14.68 18.58 0.58
N GLU A 46 14.22 18.91 -0.64
CA GLU A 46 13.66 20.23 -0.93
C GLU A 46 12.47 20.58 -0.01
N LEU A 47 11.65 19.59 0.31
CA LEU A 47 10.47 19.80 1.15
C LEU A 47 10.85 19.98 2.62
N LEU A 48 11.81 19.21 3.13
CA LEU A 48 12.35 19.36 4.49
C LEU A 48 13.00 20.75 4.65
N ASP A 49 13.77 21.20 3.68
CA ASP A 49 14.37 22.53 3.66
C ASP A 49 13.32 23.65 3.71
N ILE A 50 12.24 23.53 2.94
CA ILE A 50 11.14 24.52 2.93
C ILE A 50 10.46 24.61 4.31
N PHE A 51 10.34 23.49 5.02
CA PHE A 51 9.72 23.43 6.34
C PHE A 51 10.69 23.69 7.50
N ASP A 52 11.97 23.93 7.23
CA ASP A 52 13.04 24.09 8.23
C ASP A 52 13.10 22.86 9.17
N LEU A 53 13.06 21.67 8.55
CA LEU A 53 13.11 20.37 9.23
C LEU A 53 14.46 19.69 8.99
N ASP A 54 15.07 19.22 10.07
CA ASP A 54 16.32 18.45 10.00
C ASP A 54 16.03 16.95 9.87
N GLY A 55 16.60 16.31 8.83
CA GLY A 55 16.48 14.87 8.62
C GLY A 55 17.48 14.34 7.62
N ASP A 56 17.99 13.13 7.90
CA ASP A 56 18.81 12.33 6.98
C ASP A 56 17.90 11.37 6.23
N ILE A 57 18.06 11.23 4.92
CA ILE A 57 17.26 10.34 4.08
C ILE A 57 18.10 9.14 3.66
N ASP A 58 17.67 7.96 4.09
CA ASP A 58 18.21 6.68 3.65
C ASP A 58 17.31 6.05 2.58
N ILE A 59 17.95 5.55 1.51
CA ILE A 59 17.27 4.88 0.38
C ILE A 59 17.65 3.41 0.39
N ASP A 60 16.65 2.53 0.26
CA ASP A 60 16.86 1.11 0.08
C ASP A 60 15.87 0.52 -0.94
N VAL A 61 16.23 -0.58 -1.57
CA VAL A 61 15.36 -1.30 -2.51
C VAL A 61 14.99 -2.65 -1.94
N ARG A 62 13.72 -2.82 -1.56
CA ARG A 62 13.21 -4.06 -0.96
C ARG A 62 11.93 -4.52 -1.66
N GLN A 63 11.83 -5.82 -1.92
CA GLN A 63 10.60 -6.44 -2.46
C GLN A 63 10.05 -5.74 -3.71
N GLY A 64 10.95 -5.27 -4.60
CA GLY A 64 10.57 -4.58 -5.83
C GLY A 64 9.97 -3.19 -5.63
N ARG A 65 10.42 -2.46 -4.59
CA ARG A 65 10.00 -1.10 -4.27
C ARG A 65 11.16 -0.29 -3.72
N ALA A 66 11.16 1.01 -3.98
CA ALA A 66 12.01 1.95 -3.28
C ALA A 66 11.45 2.21 -1.88
N TYR A 67 12.31 2.18 -0.88
CA TYR A 67 12.04 2.55 0.51
C TYR A 67 12.86 3.75 0.87
N LEU A 68 12.20 4.79 1.37
CA LEU A 68 12.86 5.98 1.91
C LEU A 68 12.55 6.06 3.40
N GLU A 69 13.60 6.24 4.19
CA GLU A 69 13.49 6.44 5.63
C GLU A 69 14.09 7.80 5.98
N VAL A 70 13.27 8.68 6.54
CA VAL A 70 13.72 9.98 7.03
C VAL A 70 13.96 9.85 8.53
N THR A 71 15.21 9.97 8.92
CA THR A 71 15.65 9.89 10.33
C THR A 71 16.30 11.19 10.75
N ALA A 72 16.42 11.41 12.04
CA ALA A 72 17.18 12.52 12.58
C ALA A 72 18.01 12.11 13.78
N ASN A 73 19.17 12.70 13.88
CA ASN A 73 20.09 12.51 14.99
C ASN A 73 19.87 13.61 16.05
N GLY A 74 19.49 13.21 17.28
CA GLY A 74 19.32 14.12 18.40
C GLY A 74 17.93 14.75 18.51
N ASP A 75 17.87 15.97 19.06
CA ASP A 75 16.64 16.74 19.18
C ASP A 75 16.23 17.25 17.78
N SER A 76 15.23 16.64 17.20
CA SER A 76 14.72 16.94 15.88
C SER A 76 13.26 17.35 15.94
N ASN A 77 12.87 18.19 14.98
CA ASN A 77 11.50 18.60 14.76
C ASN A 77 10.72 17.70 13.77
N LEU A 78 11.28 16.54 13.36
CA LEU A 78 10.62 15.55 12.50
C LEU A 78 9.31 15.00 13.08
N ASN A 79 9.16 15.05 14.41
CA ASN A 79 7.90 14.69 15.08
C ASN A 79 6.69 15.50 14.60
N LEU A 80 6.91 16.70 14.01
CA LEU A 80 5.85 17.53 13.46
C LEU A 80 5.21 16.92 12.21
N ILE A 81 5.95 16.06 11.48
CA ILE A 81 5.50 15.41 10.25
C ILE A 81 5.47 13.88 10.33
N SER A 82 5.77 13.30 11.51
CA SER A 82 5.78 11.83 11.71
C SER A 82 4.40 11.25 12.05
N ASP A 83 3.37 12.08 12.12
CA ASP A 83 1.99 11.63 12.27
C ASP A 83 1.56 10.76 11.05
N PRO A 84 0.85 9.64 11.25
CA PRO A 84 0.51 8.70 10.18
C PRO A 84 -0.24 9.31 8.99
N GLU A 85 -1.17 10.24 9.23
CA GLU A 85 -1.91 10.91 8.16
C GLU A 85 -0.98 11.84 7.35
N THR A 86 -0.09 12.53 8.02
CA THR A 86 0.92 13.41 7.40
C THR A 86 1.90 12.59 6.57
N VAL A 87 2.42 11.48 7.10
CA VAL A 87 3.34 10.60 6.37
C VAL A 87 2.65 9.97 5.15
N GLU A 88 1.38 9.58 5.25
CA GLU A 88 0.63 9.08 4.09
C GLU A 88 0.48 10.17 3.01
N ALA A 89 0.16 11.41 3.39
CA ALA A 89 0.07 12.52 2.47
C ALA A 89 1.41 12.86 1.80
N LEU A 90 2.50 12.89 2.58
CA LEU A 90 3.86 13.08 2.07
C LEU A 90 4.26 11.97 1.08
N GLN A 91 3.96 10.72 1.41
CA GLN A 91 4.23 9.59 0.53
C GLN A 91 3.48 9.73 -0.80
N GLU A 92 2.21 10.15 -0.79
CA GLU A 92 1.45 10.37 -2.03
C GLU A 92 2.01 11.54 -2.85
N LEU A 93 2.40 12.65 -2.22
CA LEU A 93 3.04 13.78 -2.90
C LEU A 93 4.38 13.35 -3.53
N THR A 94 5.20 12.61 -2.80
CA THR A 94 6.49 12.09 -3.29
C THR A 94 6.29 11.15 -4.48
N ARG A 95 5.30 10.26 -4.43
CA ARG A 95 4.93 9.39 -5.55
C ARG A 95 4.51 10.17 -6.80
N LEU A 96 3.74 11.24 -6.61
CA LEU A 96 3.33 12.12 -7.71
C LEU A 96 4.54 12.86 -8.29
N ALA A 97 5.46 13.35 -7.47
CA ALA A 97 6.69 13.99 -7.93
C ALA A 97 7.55 13.04 -8.78
N VAL A 98 7.75 11.80 -8.31
CA VAL A 98 8.43 10.74 -9.08
C VAL A 98 7.69 10.45 -10.39
N GLN A 99 6.37 10.31 -10.34
CA GLN A 99 5.57 10.04 -11.54
C GLN A 99 5.67 11.13 -12.59
N VAL A 100 5.74 12.40 -12.17
CA VAL A 100 5.92 13.54 -13.10
C VAL A 100 7.28 13.47 -13.79
N LYS A 101 8.35 13.10 -13.06
CA LYS A 101 9.71 13.01 -13.62
C LYS A 101 9.92 11.75 -14.48
N THR A 102 9.39 10.60 -14.06
CA THR A 102 9.63 9.30 -14.72
C THR A 102 8.54 8.87 -15.71
N SER A 103 7.37 9.51 -15.65
CA SER A 103 6.13 9.07 -16.35
C SER A 103 5.66 7.66 -15.94
N ASN A 104 6.23 7.08 -14.89
CA ASN A 104 5.88 5.78 -14.36
C ASN A 104 5.18 5.91 -13.00
N PHE A 105 4.25 5.00 -12.73
CA PHE A 105 3.58 4.97 -11.43
C PHE A 105 4.52 4.43 -10.36
N SER A 106 4.80 5.25 -9.35
CA SER A 106 5.63 4.88 -8.21
C SER A 106 4.85 4.07 -7.16
N ARG A 107 5.55 3.10 -6.55
CA ARG A 107 5.07 2.33 -5.40
C ARG A 107 5.98 2.49 -4.19
N LEU A 108 6.77 3.55 -4.19
CA LEU A 108 7.69 3.81 -3.10
C LEU A 108 6.98 3.82 -1.74
N ILE A 109 7.75 3.54 -0.71
CA ILE A 109 7.31 3.54 0.68
C ILE A 109 8.15 4.56 1.41
N LEU A 110 7.48 5.45 2.14
CA LEU A 110 8.09 6.44 3.00
C LEU A 110 7.86 6.09 4.47
N ASP A 111 8.90 6.22 5.26
CA ASP A 111 8.84 6.23 6.73
C ASP A 111 9.50 7.52 7.25
N VAL A 112 8.92 8.15 8.24
CA VAL A 112 9.44 9.35 8.87
C VAL A 112 9.52 9.13 10.36
N GLY A 113 10.73 9.14 10.91
CA GLY A 113 10.97 9.00 12.34
C GLY A 113 10.42 7.69 12.94
N GLY A 114 10.37 6.59 12.16
CA GLY A 114 9.84 5.31 12.64
C GLY A 114 8.30 5.30 12.80
N SER A 115 7.60 6.22 12.15
CA SER A 115 6.15 6.38 12.20
C SER A 115 5.38 5.09 11.88
N ARG A 116 5.92 4.27 10.96
CA ARG A 116 5.31 3.00 10.56
C ARG A 116 5.29 1.99 11.71
N GLN A 117 6.42 1.86 12.46
CA GLN A 117 6.47 0.97 13.60
C GLN A 117 5.59 1.49 14.75
N ALA A 118 5.63 2.78 15.03
CA ALA A 118 4.75 3.42 16.01
C ALA A 118 3.27 3.15 15.70
N ARG A 119 2.89 3.21 14.41
CA ARG A 119 1.52 2.91 13.97
C ARG A 119 1.15 1.44 14.13
N VAL A 120 2.07 0.51 13.85
CA VAL A 120 1.86 -0.93 14.10
C VAL A 120 1.60 -1.17 15.58
N ASP A 121 2.40 -0.58 16.47
CA ASP A 121 2.27 -0.73 17.91
C ASP A 121 0.96 -0.14 18.42
N GLU A 122 0.56 1.01 17.91
CA GLU A 122 -0.73 1.64 18.24
C GLU A 122 -1.92 0.76 17.81
N LEU A 123 -1.93 0.31 16.55
CA LEU A 123 -2.98 -0.57 16.03
C LEU A 123 -3.05 -1.87 16.81
N THR A 124 -1.92 -2.49 17.10
CA THR A 124 -1.84 -3.72 17.90
C THR A 124 -2.48 -3.52 19.27
N ARG A 125 -2.21 -2.39 19.94
CA ARG A 125 -2.78 -2.05 21.25
C ARG A 125 -4.29 -1.84 21.16
N ILE A 126 -4.77 -1.13 20.14
CA ILE A 126 -6.20 -0.90 19.90
C ILE A 126 -6.91 -2.24 19.64
N VAL A 127 -6.37 -3.05 18.74
CA VAL A 127 -6.95 -4.34 18.37
C VAL A 127 -7.03 -5.28 19.55
N ASN A 128 -5.98 -5.41 20.37
CA ASN A 128 -5.99 -6.25 21.55
C ASN A 128 -7.08 -5.84 22.55
N LYS A 129 -7.34 -4.54 22.71
CA LYS A 129 -8.45 -4.04 23.52
C LYS A 129 -9.82 -4.43 22.93
N LEU A 130 -9.99 -4.32 21.60
CA LEU A 130 -11.23 -4.69 20.91
C LEU A 130 -11.46 -6.20 20.93
N VAL A 131 -10.41 -7.00 20.77
CA VAL A 131 -10.43 -8.45 20.91
C VAL A 131 -10.96 -8.85 22.28
N GLY A 132 -10.48 -8.23 23.36
CA GLY A 132 -11.01 -8.44 24.71
C GLY A 132 -12.51 -8.17 24.76
N LYS A 133 -12.96 -7.03 24.23
CA LYS A 133 -14.37 -6.68 24.19
C LYS A 133 -15.22 -7.71 23.43
N VAL A 134 -14.79 -8.14 22.23
CA VAL A 134 -15.50 -9.16 21.43
C VAL A 134 -15.58 -10.48 22.17
N LYS A 135 -14.51 -10.91 22.87
CA LYS A 135 -14.50 -12.15 23.67
C LYS A 135 -15.47 -12.08 24.84
N ASP A 136 -15.60 -10.92 25.48
CA ASP A 136 -16.46 -10.72 26.64
C ASP A 136 -17.94 -10.58 26.28
N THR A 137 -18.24 -9.90 25.17
CA THR A 137 -19.64 -9.55 24.80
C THR A 137 -20.22 -10.45 23.72
N GLY A 138 -19.37 -11.07 22.88
CA GLY A 138 -19.77 -11.81 21.69
C GLY A 138 -20.25 -10.89 20.54
N GLU A 139 -20.26 -9.58 20.74
CA GLU A 139 -20.72 -8.62 19.72
C GLU A 139 -19.62 -8.27 18.74
N ALA A 140 -19.97 -8.14 17.45
CA ALA A 140 -19.03 -7.68 16.44
C ALA A 140 -18.65 -6.22 16.66
N VAL A 141 -17.39 -5.89 16.38
CA VAL A 141 -16.87 -4.51 16.52
C VAL A 141 -16.35 -4.01 15.18
N HIS A 142 -16.87 -2.86 14.74
CA HIS A 142 -16.40 -2.15 13.56
C HIS A 142 -15.29 -1.18 13.92
N MET A 143 -14.20 -1.23 13.19
CA MET A 143 -13.09 -0.28 13.32
C MET A 143 -13.31 0.94 12.41
N LYS A 144 -12.50 1.96 12.57
CA LYS A 144 -12.48 3.09 11.62
C LYS A 144 -11.92 2.64 10.27
N PRO A 145 -12.28 3.33 9.16
CA PRO A 145 -11.64 3.14 7.87
C PRO A 145 -10.12 3.27 7.97
N MET A 146 -9.40 2.44 7.21
CA MET A 146 -7.95 2.40 7.24
C MET A 146 -7.37 1.84 5.93
N SER A 147 -6.08 2.08 5.69
CA SER A 147 -5.37 1.63 4.51
C SER A 147 -5.30 0.09 4.42
N SER A 148 -5.01 -0.43 3.22
CA SER A 148 -4.85 -1.89 3.01
C SER A 148 -3.70 -2.48 3.80
N TYR A 149 -2.65 -1.71 4.04
CA TYR A 149 -1.53 -2.10 4.89
C TYR A 149 -1.97 -2.26 6.36
N GLU A 150 -2.65 -1.26 6.90
CA GLU A 150 -3.17 -1.30 8.29
C GLU A 150 -4.17 -2.43 8.48
N ARG A 151 -5.08 -2.65 7.51
CA ARG A 151 -6.04 -3.77 7.57
C ARG A 151 -5.34 -5.13 7.64
N LYS A 152 -4.21 -5.31 6.96
CA LYS A 152 -3.42 -6.53 7.05
C LYS A 152 -2.87 -6.72 8.47
N ILE A 153 -2.30 -5.68 9.08
CA ILE A 153 -1.82 -5.74 10.48
C ILE A 153 -2.94 -6.16 11.41
N VAL A 154 -4.11 -5.54 11.29
CA VAL A 154 -5.28 -5.87 12.11
C VAL A 154 -5.72 -7.32 11.91
N HIS A 155 -5.79 -7.81 10.66
CA HIS A 155 -6.12 -9.20 10.37
C HIS A 155 -5.15 -10.17 11.05
N ASP A 156 -3.85 -9.90 10.97
CA ASP A 156 -2.82 -10.76 11.55
C ASP A 156 -2.99 -10.82 13.08
N VAL A 157 -3.13 -9.69 13.77
CA VAL A 157 -3.34 -9.62 15.22
C VAL A 157 -4.65 -10.31 15.67
N VAL A 158 -5.75 -10.11 14.94
CA VAL A 158 -7.05 -10.75 15.27
C VAL A 158 -6.97 -12.26 15.07
N SER A 159 -6.30 -12.71 14.00
CA SER A 159 -6.09 -14.14 13.73
C SER A 159 -5.26 -14.81 14.81
N GLU A 160 -4.17 -14.18 15.27
CA GLU A 160 -3.34 -14.65 16.40
C GLU A 160 -4.14 -14.76 17.71
N ALA A 161 -5.12 -13.88 17.90
CA ALA A 161 -6.02 -13.90 19.05
C ALA A 161 -7.14 -14.97 18.95
N GLY A 162 -7.23 -15.71 17.83
CA GLY A 162 -8.23 -16.75 17.59
C GLY A 162 -9.63 -16.23 17.30
N LEU A 163 -9.77 -15.01 16.78
CA LEU A 163 -11.01 -14.42 16.31
C LEU A 163 -11.04 -14.31 14.78
N VAL A 164 -12.19 -13.95 14.24
CA VAL A 164 -12.39 -13.74 12.80
C VAL A 164 -12.45 -12.23 12.51
N SER A 165 -11.84 -11.80 11.43
CA SER A 165 -11.91 -10.44 10.95
C SER A 165 -12.24 -10.38 9.46
N GLU A 166 -13.10 -9.45 9.08
CA GLU A 166 -13.51 -9.23 7.69
C GLU A 166 -13.29 -7.76 7.29
N SER A 167 -12.89 -7.54 6.03
CA SER A 167 -12.77 -6.20 5.45
C SER A 167 -14.08 -5.83 4.78
N GLU A 168 -14.82 -4.87 5.32
CA GLU A 168 -16.07 -4.35 4.80
C GLU A 168 -15.93 -2.93 4.24
N GLY A 169 -16.85 -2.51 3.36
CA GLY A 169 -16.82 -1.21 2.69
C GLY A 169 -15.93 -1.16 1.44
N GLU A 170 -15.97 -0.03 0.74
CA GLU A 170 -15.25 0.20 -0.51
C GLU A 170 -14.41 1.49 -0.45
N GLY A 171 -13.33 1.54 -1.23
CA GLY A 171 -12.49 2.72 -1.36
C GLY A 171 -11.98 3.22 -0.01
N ARG A 172 -12.23 4.50 0.27
CA ARG A 172 -11.78 5.18 1.51
C ARG A 172 -12.57 4.78 2.76
N GLU A 173 -13.79 4.23 2.61
CA GLU A 173 -14.63 3.77 3.72
C GLU A 173 -14.34 2.32 4.14
N ARG A 174 -13.34 1.68 3.52
CA ARG A 174 -13.03 0.30 3.79
C ARG A 174 -12.37 0.11 5.15
N HIS A 175 -12.98 -0.73 5.99
CA HIS A 175 -12.61 -0.94 7.40
C HIS A 175 -12.63 -2.42 7.77
N ILE A 176 -12.19 -2.74 8.99
CA ILE A 176 -12.23 -4.09 9.55
C ILE A 176 -13.40 -4.21 10.52
N VAL A 177 -14.07 -5.37 10.44
CA VAL A 177 -15.04 -5.85 11.42
C VAL A 177 -14.48 -7.08 12.11
N ILE A 178 -14.40 -7.04 13.44
CA ILE A 178 -13.90 -8.14 14.28
C ILE A 178 -15.11 -8.89 14.83
N LYS A 179 -15.14 -10.22 14.68
CA LYS A 179 -16.24 -11.10 15.06
C LYS A 179 -15.72 -12.25 15.92
N SER A 180 -16.58 -12.81 16.78
CA SER A 180 -16.33 -14.11 17.41
C SER A 180 -16.23 -15.21 16.36
N ALA A 181 -15.37 -16.20 16.60
CA ALA A 181 -15.24 -17.37 15.72
C ALA A 181 -16.46 -18.30 15.81
#